data_2a9f237d5e5d7aa3c9b7b264abe2f26b
#
_entry.id   2a9f237d5e5d7aa3c9b7b264abe2f26b
#
_cell.length_a   1.000
_cell.length_b   1.000
_cell.length_c   1.000
_cell.angle_alpha   90.00
_cell.angle_beta   90.00
_cell.angle_gamma   90.00
#
_symmetry.space_group_name_H-M   'P 1'
#
loop_
_entity.id
_entity.type
_entity.pdbx_description
1 polymer ?
#
loop_
_entity_poly.entity_id
_entity_poly.type
_entity_poly.pdbx_seq_one_letter_code
_entity_poly.pdbx_strand_id
1 'polypeptide(L)'
;MNDFEELNNIEVSKPRSIPYEEYFGEMDLSDEQKEKRISFAEQMDDVMLFIFALFTVYRSYEMEPSYSFIVNELVDEYKLVAGNYTEIDKHLNDYIEEFSNNIVETTIKNQSDPYYMSDDRASYVAENEANTTLNYVQFQEAIKSGKTQKEWVDMRDRRERKSHLKVGGTKIPIRDAFVVGNSLMMFPKDDSLGAEASEIINCRCSVKYT
;
A
#
# COMPACT_ATOMS: atom_id res chain seq x y z
N MET A 1 -2.85 13.77 -15.34
CA MET A 1 -2.84 14.21 -13.93
C MET A 1 -2.50 12.96 -13.21
N ASN A 2 -1.38 12.94 -12.49
CA ASN A 2 -0.84 11.70 -11.92
C ASN A 2 -1.71 11.31 -10.72
N ASP A 3 -2.18 10.06 -10.64
CA ASP A 3 -3.09 9.57 -9.58
C ASP A 3 -2.53 9.80 -8.17
N PHE A 4 -1.21 9.90 -8.05
CA PHE A 4 -0.51 10.26 -6.81
C PHE A 4 -0.62 11.74 -6.42
N GLU A 5 -0.98 12.66 -7.34
CA GLU A 5 -1.30 14.05 -6.95
C GLU A 5 -2.63 14.14 -6.19
N GLU A 6 -3.55 13.21 -6.43
CA GLU A 6 -4.80 13.13 -5.65
C GLU A 6 -4.56 12.62 -4.23
N LEU A 7 -3.55 11.75 -4.00
CA LEU A 7 -3.12 11.32 -2.66
C LEU A 7 -2.77 12.51 -1.75
N ASN A 8 -2.20 13.56 -2.32
CA ASN A 8 -1.78 14.75 -1.59
C ASN A 8 -2.92 15.72 -1.25
N ASN A 9 -4.09 15.56 -1.88
CA ASN A 9 -5.26 16.43 -1.67
C ASN A 9 -6.36 15.79 -0.83
N ILE A 10 -6.19 14.53 -0.39
CA ILE A 10 -7.09 13.93 0.58
C ILE A 10 -6.77 14.59 1.93
N GLU A 11 -7.74 15.31 2.48
CA GLU A 11 -7.69 15.77 3.86
C GLU A 11 -7.35 14.58 4.75
N VAL A 12 -6.09 14.48 5.17
CA VAL A 12 -5.64 13.43 6.07
C VAL A 12 -6.27 13.73 7.42
N SER A 13 -7.44 13.13 7.63
CA SER A 13 -8.12 13.20 8.90
C SER A 13 -7.24 12.61 9.99
N LYS A 14 -6.78 13.45 10.90
CA LYS A 14 -6.16 13.20 12.23
C LYS A 14 -5.31 11.92 12.38
N PRO A 15 -4.22 12.02 13.16
CA PRO A 15 -3.28 10.93 13.40
C PRO A 15 -3.99 9.64 13.76
N ARG A 16 -3.62 8.55 13.07
CA ARG A 16 -4.06 7.21 13.44
C ARG A 16 -3.15 6.68 14.52
N SER A 17 -3.65 6.64 15.74
CA SER A 17 -3.04 5.88 16.84
C SER A 17 -3.66 4.47 16.97
N ILE A 18 -4.06 3.84 15.87
CA ILE A 18 -4.64 2.49 15.90
C ILE A 18 -3.49 1.49 15.71
N PRO A 19 -3.25 0.56 16.65
CA PRO A 19 -2.26 -0.50 16.49
C PRO A 19 -2.54 -1.34 15.24
N TYR A 20 -1.51 -1.87 14.59
CA TYR A 20 -1.66 -2.71 13.40
C TYR A 20 -2.52 -3.94 13.65
N GLU A 21 -2.47 -4.52 14.85
CA GLU A 21 -3.32 -5.64 15.26
C GLU A 21 -4.82 -5.28 15.21
N GLU A 22 -5.17 -4.06 15.60
CA GLU A 22 -6.55 -3.57 15.53
C GLU A 22 -6.93 -3.31 14.07
N TYR A 23 -6.06 -2.63 13.31
CA TYR A 23 -6.31 -2.29 11.89
C TYR A 23 -6.53 -3.54 11.01
N PHE A 24 -5.59 -4.51 11.06
CA PHE A 24 -5.69 -5.73 10.29
C PHE A 24 -6.65 -6.75 10.93
N GLY A 25 -6.88 -6.66 12.25
CA GLY A 25 -7.83 -7.48 12.98
C GLY A 25 -9.27 -7.36 12.48
N GLU A 26 -9.66 -6.16 12.03
CA GLU A 26 -10.99 -5.91 11.44
C GLU A 26 -11.20 -6.57 10.07
N MET A 27 -10.13 -6.95 9.35
CA MET A 27 -10.21 -7.52 8.01
C MET A 27 -10.63 -8.99 8.04
N ASP A 28 -11.44 -9.41 7.06
CA ASP A 28 -11.81 -10.83 6.86
C ASP A 28 -10.66 -11.61 6.21
N LEU A 29 -9.64 -11.89 7.01
CA LEU A 29 -8.40 -12.58 6.67
C LEU A 29 -8.17 -13.74 7.64
N SER A 30 -7.41 -14.76 7.23
CA SER A 30 -6.90 -15.76 8.17
C SER A 30 -5.89 -15.14 9.15
N ASP A 31 -5.71 -15.80 10.31
CA ASP A 31 -4.74 -15.33 11.31
C ASP A 31 -3.33 -15.21 10.72
N GLU A 32 -2.88 -16.18 9.92
CA GLU A 32 -1.61 -16.12 9.21
C GLU A 32 -1.49 -14.91 8.28
N GLN A 33 -2.57 -14.58 7.56
CA GLN A 33 -2.60 -13.41 6.66
C GLN A 33 -2.56 -12.09 7.43
N LYS A 34 -3.17 -12.03 8.61
CA LYS A 34 -3.11 -10.88 9.51
C LYS A 34 -1.71 -10.71 10.08
N GLU A 35 -1.12 -11.77 10.60
CA GLU A 35 0.25 -11.77 11.13
C GLU A 35 1.27 -11.30 10.09
N LYS A 36 1.17 -11.80 8.85
CA LYS A 36 2.04 -11.35 7.75
C LYS A 36 1.90 -9.84 7.48
N ARG A 37 0.67 -9.30 7.50
CA ARG A 37 0.43 -7.86 7.29
C ARG A 37 0.94 -7.01 8.44
N ILE A 38 0.74 -7.44 9.66
CA ILE A 38 1.28 -6.77 10.86
C ILE A 38 2.79 -6.72 10.77
N SER A 39 3.44 -7.87 10.57
CA SER A 39 4.90 -7.95 10.47
C SER A 39 5.47 -7.15 9.29
N PHE A 40 4.77 -7.11 8.14
CA PHE A 40 5.18 -6.26 7.02
C PHE A 40 5.07 -4.78 7.37
N ALA A 41 3.93 -4.38 7.98
CA ALA A 41 3.69 -2.98 8.35
C ALA A 41 4.70 -2.49 9.39
N GLU A 42 5.04 -3.29 10.40
CA GLU A 42 6.08 -2.95 11.39
C GLU A 42 7.43 -2.70 10.72
N GLN A 43 7.87 -3.58 9.82
CA GLN A 43 9.12 -3.42 9.10
C GLN A 43 9.08 -2.19 8.17
N MET A 44 7.97 -1.96 7.48
CA MET A 44 7.84 -0.81 6.59
C MET A 44 7.72 0.52 7.34
N ASP A 45 7.14 0.51 8.55
CA ASP A 45 7.12 1.67 9.45
C ASP A 45 8.54 2.10 9.83
N ASP A 46 9.39 1.14 10.23
CA ASP A 46 10.81 1.37 10.52
C ASP A 46 11.53 1.96 9.30
N VAL A 47 11.27 1.44 8.10
CA VAL A 47 11.82 1.99 6.84
C VAL A 47 11.37 3.43 6.64
N MET A 48 10.08 3.73 6.80
CA MET A 48 9.57 5.08 6.62
C MET A 48 10.14 6.06 7.64
N LEU A 49 10.25 5.66 8.90
CA LEU A 49 10.89 6.46 9.96
C LEU A 49 12.36 6.75 9.65
N PHE A 50 13.11 5.76 9.15
CA PHE A 50 14.47 5.94 8.68
C PHE A 50 14.56 6.98 7.55
N ILE A 51 13.71 6.86 6.53
CA ILE A 51 13.65 7.80 5.41
C ILE A 51 13.30 9.22 5.88
N PHE A 52 12.34 9.38 6.79
CA PHE A 52 11.98 10.68 7.34
C PHE A 52 13.10 11.27 8.23
N ALA A 53 13.86 10.42 8.92
CA ALA A 53 15.04 10.85 9.65
C ALA A 53 16.12 11.42 8.72
N LEU A 54 16.33 10.83 7.53
CA LEU A 54 17.25 11.39 6.53
C LEU A 54 16.85 12.82 6.13
N PHE A 55 15.58 13.08 5.85
CA PHE A 55 15.08 14.42 5.56
C PHE A 55 15.31 15.40 6.72
N THR A 56 15.09 14.95 7.95
CA THR A 56 15.33 15.75 9.15
C THR A 56 16.78 16.11 9.31
N VAL A 57 17.71 15.18 9.01
CA VAL A 57 19.17 15.43 9.01
C VAL A 57 19.53 16.48 7.96
N TYR A 58 19.12 16.31 6.70
CA TYR A 58 19.38 17.31 5.65
C TYR A 58 18.90 18.70 6.05
N ARG A 59 17.68 18.80 6.59
CA ARG A 59 17.11 20.05 7.06
C ARG A 59 17.89 20.68 8.22
N SER A 60 18.36 19.89 9.18
CA SER A 60 19.11 20.39 10.35
C SER A 60 20.48 20.96 10.00
N TYR A 61 21.07 20.52 8.89
CA TYR A 61 22.33 21.02 8.35
C TYR A 61 22.12 22.06 7.22
N GLU A 62 20.89 22.52 6.99
CA GLU A 62 20.54 23.45 5.89
C GLU A 62 21.01 22.95 4.51
N MET A 63 20.99 21.63 4.31
CA MET A 63 21.38 20.97 3.07
C MET A 63 20.15 20.61 2.25
N GLU A 64 20.27 20.73 0.93
CA GLU A 64 19.23 20.19 0.04
C GLU A 64 19.26 18.65 0.08
N PRO A 65 18.09 17.98 0.25
CA PRO A 65 18.02 16.54 0.19
C PRO A 65 18.51 16.00 -1.15
N SER A 66 19.38 15.01 -1.11
CA SER A 66 19.74 14.28 -2.33
C SER A 66 18.60 13.37 -2.76
N TYR A 67 17.78 13.82 -3.70
CA TYR A 67 16.62 13.10 -4.20
C TYR A 67 16.97 11.65 -4.58
N SER A 68 17.94 11.47 -5.49
CA SER A 68 18.32 10.15 -5.97
C SER A 68 18.85 9.22 -4.88
N PHE A 69 19.60 9.77 -3.91
CA PHE A 69 20.09 8.99 -2.78
C PHE A 69 18.91 8.47 -1.93
N ILE A 70 17.99 9.35 -1.53
CA ILE A 70 16.86 8.96 -0.66
C ILE A 70 15.92 8.01 -1.39
N VAL A 71 15.67 8.21 -2.70
CA VAL A 71 14.88 7.27 -3.50
C VAL A 71 15.53 5.88 -3.52
N ASN A 72 16.83 5.80 -3.78
CA ASN A 72 17.54 4.52 -3.83
C ASN A 72 17.50 3.80 -2.46
N GLU A 73 17.75 4.53 -1.37
CA GLU A 73 17.62 3.96 -0.01
C GLU A 73 16.22 3.39 0.23
N LEU A 74 15.16 4.14 -0.12
CA LEU A 74 13.79 3.64 0.06
C LEU A 74 13.50 2.43 -0.84
N VAL A 75 13.96 2.43 -2.09
CA VAL A 75 13.81 1.27 -3.01
C VAL A 75 14.50 0.04 -2.43
N ASP A 76 15.74 0.17 -1.96
CA ASP A 76 16.53 -0.96 -1.45
C ASP A 76 15.91 -1.52 -0.15
N GLU A 77 15.55 -0.66 0.79
CA GLU A 77 14.91 -1.07 2.04
C GLU A 77 13.54 -1.70 1.82
N TYR A 78 12.71 -1.13 0.94
CA TYR A 78 11.41 -1.72 0.61
C TYR A 78 11.59 -3.11 -0.02
N LYS A 79 12.55 -3.27 -0.95
CA LYS A 79 12.85 -4.58 -1.54
C LYS A 79 13.29 -5.60 -0.50
N LEU A 80 14.05 -5.18 0.52
CA LEU A 80 14.41 -6.07 1.64
C LEU A 80 13.17 -6.54 2.41
N VAL A 81 12.26 -5.62 2.74
CA VAL A 81 11.00 -5.98 3.42
C VAL A 81 10.16 -6.90 2.55
N ALA A 82 9.86 -6.53 1.31
CA ALA A 82 9.01 -7.32 0.40
C ALA A 82 9.63 -8.70 0.07
N GLY A 83 10.97 -8.77 -0.02
CA GLY A 83 11.72 -10.00 -0.26
C GLY A 83 11.56 -11.08 0.81
N ASN A 84 11.13 -10.71 2.02
CA ASN A 84 10.80 -11.68 3.08
C ASN A 84 9.49 -12.44 2.77
N TYR A 85 8.68 -11.96 1.83
CA TYR A 85 7.34 -12.51 1.54
C TYR A 85 7.22 -13.09 0.13
N THR A 86 8.02 -12.61 -0.82
CA THR A 86 7.99 -13.06 -2.22
C THR A 86 9.28 -12.75 -2.96
N GLU A 87 9.47 -13.40 -4.11
CA GLU A 87 10.49 -12.98 -5.07
C GLU A 87 10.08 -11.64 -5.72
N ILE A 88 11.03 -10.72 -5.83
CA ILE A 88 10.80 -9.42 -6.47
C ILE A 88 10.83 -9.60 -7.99
N ASP A 89 9.67 -9.72 -8.59
CA ASP A 89 9.53 -9.76 -10.04
C ASP A 89 9.50 -8.35 -10.65
N LYS A 90 9.40 -8.28 -11.98
CA LYS A 90 9.40 -6.98 -12.67
C LYS A 90 8.26 -6.07 -12.22
N HIS A 91 7.05 -6.63 -12.04
CA HIS A 91 5.88 -5.83 -11.65
C HIS A 91 6.07 -5.20 -10.27
N LEU A 92 6.46 -6.00 -9.29
CA LEU A 92 6.71 -5.50 -7.93
C LEU A 92 7.91 -4.54 -7.88
N ASN A 93 8.95 -4.78 -8.68
CA ASN A 93 10.08 -3.86 -8.83
C ASN A 93 9.63 -2.49 -9.36
N ASP A 94 8.89 -2.48 -10.46
CA ASP A 94 8.40 -1.24 -11.08
C ASP A 94 7.49 -0.46 -10.10
N TYR A 95 6.61 -1.17 -9.38
CA TYR A 95 5.77 -0.58 -8.33
C TYR A 95 6.60 0.07 -7.20
N ILE A 96 7.58 -0.65 -6.66
CA ILE A 96 8.45 -0.14 -5.57
C ILE A 96 9.20 1.11 -6.02
N GLU A 97 9.74 1.13 -7.23
CA GLU A 97 10.44 2.29 -7.78
C GLU A 97 9.50 3.50 -7.94
N GLU A 98 8.30 3.31 -8.47
CA GLU A 98 7.32 4.37 -8.61
C GLU A 98 6.84 4.89 -7.25
N PHE A 99 6.49 4.01 -6.34
CA PHE A 99 6.12 4.35 -4.96
C PHE A 99 7.22 5.19 -4.28
N SER A 100 8.48 4.74 -4.35
CA SER A 100 9.61 5.42 -3.70
C SER A 100 9.84 6.83 -4.25
N ASN A 101 9.76 6.99 -5.58
CA ASN A 101 9.83 8.30 -6.21
C ASN A 101 8.72 9.24 -5.70
N ASN A 102 7.48 8.75 -5.63
CA ASN A 102 6.33 9.54 -5.21
C ASN A 102 6.40 9.95 -3.73
N ILE A 103 6.81 9.05 -2.84
CA ILE A 103 6.98 9.36 -1.42
C ILE A 103 8.04 10.44 -1.22
N VAL A 104 9.20 10.31 -1.88
CA VAL A 104 10.30 11.26 -1.75
C VAL A 104 9.91 12.62 -2.32
N GLU A 105 9.34 12.67 -3.53
CA GLU A 105 8.88 13.91 -4.17
C GLU A 105 7.84 14.63 -3.30
N THR A 106 6.84 13.90 -2.82
CA THR A 106 5.78 14.45 -1.97
C THR A 106 6.34 14.98 -0.65
N THR A 107 7.30 14.29 -0.04
CA THR A 107 7.94 14.74 1.19
C THR A 107 8.76 16.01 0.97
N ILE A 108 9.53 16.11 -0.11
CA ILE A 108 10.26 17.33 -0.47
C ILE A 108 9.31 18.50 -0.71
N LYS A 109 8.26 18.29 -1.50
CA LYS A 109 7.27 19.32 -1.83
C LYS A 109 6.57 19.90 -0.59
N ASN A 110 6.34 19.07 0.42
CA ASN A 110 5.58 19.43 1.62
C ASN A 110 6.44 19.48 2.89
N GLN A 111 7.76 19.58 2.78
CA GLN A 111 8.69 19.53 3.92
C GLN A 111 8.48 20.62 5.00
N SER A 112 7.71 21.67 4.70
CA SER A 112 7.31 22.68 5.69
C SER A 112 6.20 22.22 6.62
N ASP A 113 5.44 21.21 6.25
CA ASP A 113 4.39 20.61 7.08
C ASP A 113 4.97 19.43 7.87
N PRO A 114 4.99 19.50 9.23
CA PRO A 114 5.54 18.44 10.06
C PRO A 114 4.92 17.06 9.85
N TYR A 115 3.67 16.99 9.39
CA TYR A 115 2.98 15.72 9.10
C TYR A 115 3.77 14.87 8.11
N TYR A 116 4.40 15.47 7.08
CA TYR A 116 5.08 14.73 6.02
C TYR A 116 6.36 14.00 6.46
N MET A 117 6.80 14.20 7.70
CA MET A 117 7.93 13.50 8.32
C MET A 117 7.55 12.97 9.72
N SER A 118 6.27 12.71 9.95
CA SER A 118 5.77 12.25 11.26
C SER A 118 5.64 10.73 11.32
N ASP A 119 5.61 10.20 12.55
CA ASP A 119 5.32 8.81 12.86
C ASP A 119 3.92 8.42 12.33
N ASP A 120 2.94 9.31 12.46
CA ASP A 120 1.58 9.07 11.95
C ASP A 120 1.55 8.80 10.45
N ARG A 121 2.36 9.55 9.67
CA ARG A 121 2.49 9.30 8.25
C ARG A 121 3.25 8.02 7.95
N ALA A 122 4.29 7.70 8.71
CA ALA A 122 5.02 6.45 8.56
C ALA A 122 4.08 5.26 8.73
N SER A 123 3.33 5.23 9.82
CA SER A 123 2.35 4.16 10.08
C SER A 123 1.24 4.08 9.03
N TYR A 124 0.73 5.24 8.57
CA TYR A 124 -0.26 5.29 7.50
C TYR A 124 0.27 4.70 6.19
N VAL A 125 1.49 5.02 5.80
CA VAL A 125 2.15 4.46 4.62
C VAL A 125 2.35 2.95 4.81
N ALA A 126 2.87 2.53 5.95
CA ALA A 126 3.17 1.13 6.26
C ALA A 126 1.95 0.21 6.16
N GLU A 127 0.79 0.60 6.74
CA GLU A 127 -0.44 -0.20 6.64
C GLU A 127 -0.99 -0.28 5.21
N ASN A 128 -0.84 0.80 4.43
CA ASN A 128 -1.24 0.78 3.02
C ASN A 128 -0.36 -0.13 2.17
N GLU A 129 0.95 -0.07 2.37
CA GLU A 129 1.91 -0.87 1.62
C GLU A 129 1.84 -2.35 2.00
N ALA A 130 1.59 -2.68 3.27
CA ALA A 130 1.31 -4.05 3.70
C ALA A 130 0.11 -4.64 2.93
N ASN A 131 -0.97 -3.89 2.78
CA ASN A 131 -2.13 -4.35 2.00
C ASN A 131 -1.84 -4.47 0.51
N THR A 132 -1.16 -3.49 -0.09
CA THR A 132 -0.85 -3.49 -1.52
C THR A 132 0.04 -4.70 -1.86
N THR A 133 1.17 -4.81 -1.20
CA THR A 133 2.16 -5.87 -1.48
C THR A 133 1.60 -7.25 -1.16
N LEU A 134 0.93 -7.44 -0.02
CA LEU A 134 0.45 -8.78 0.35
C LEU A 134 -0.81 -9.22 -0.41
N ASN A 135 -1.62 -8.31 -0.94
CA ASN A 135 -2.65 -8.67 -1.91
C ASN A 135 -2.03 -9.17 -3.23
N TYR A 136 -0.95 -8.51 -3.70
CA TYR A 136 -0.19 -8.98 -4.86
C TYR A 136 0.44 -10.35 -4.61
N VAL A 137 1.13 -10.54 -3.49
CA VAL A 137 1.74 -11.82 -3.10
C VAL A 137 0.70 -12.95 -3.09
N GLN A 138 -0.43 -12.73 -2.46
CA GLN A 138 -1.53 -13.71 -2.40
C GLN A 138 -2.07 -14.07 -3.78
N PHE A 139 -2.18 -13.09 -4.67
CA PHE A 139 -2.59 -13.32 -6.06
C PHE A 139 -1.59 -14.20 -6.80
N GLN A 140 -0.30 -13.91 -6.67
CA GLN A 140 0.77 -14.70 -7.30
C GLN A 140 0.81 -16.14 -6.74
N GLU A 141 0.70 -16.30 -5.42
CA GLU A 141 0.65 -17.62 -4.77
C GLU A 141 -0.57 -18.42 -5.23
N ALA A 142 -1.72 -17.77 -5.39
CA ALA A 142 -2.94 -18.41 -5.86
C ALA A 142 -2.79 -18.93 -7.31
N ILE A 143 -2.19 -18.14 -8.19
CA ILE A 143 -1.87 -18.59 -9.56
C ILE A 143 -0.89 -19.76 -9.54
N LYS A 144 0.21 -19.66 -8.80
CA LYS A 144 1.25 -20.71 -8.69
C LYS A 144 0.67 -22.03 -8.13
N SER A 145 -0.30 -21.93 -7.21
CA SER A 145 -0.97 -23.10 -6.61
C SER A 145 -2.13 -23.66 -7.44
N GLY A 146 -2.39 -23.11 -8.64
CA GLY A 146 -3.40 -23.60 -9.56
C GLY A 146 -4.84 -23.25 -9.18
N LYS A 147 -5.05 -22.22 -8.37
CA LYS A 147 -6.39 -21.69 -8.10
C LYS A 147 -7.04 -21.19 -9.38
N THR A 148 -8.34 -21.38 -9.51
CA THR A 148 -9.08 -21.08 -10.75
C THR A 148 -10.11 -19.96 -10.59
N GLN A 149 -10.49 -19.66 -9.35
CA GLN A 149 -11.51 -18.66 -9.00
C GLN A 149 -10.99 -17.72 -7.93
N LYS A 150 -11.52 -16.51 -7.92
CA LYS A 150 -11.30 -15.51 -6.88
C LYS A 150 -12.59 -14.79 -6.53
N GLU A 151 -12.73 -14.41 -5.27
CA GLU A 151 -13.90 -13.73 -4.71
C GLU A 151 -13.44 -12.46 -3.98
N TRP A 152 -14.04 -11.31 -4.34
CA TRP A 152 -13.78 -10.06 -3.65
C TRP A 152 -14.37 -10.07 -2.25
N VAL A 153 -13.57 -9.73 -1.25
CA VAL A 153 -13.97 -9.65 0.16
C VAL A 153 -13.93 -8.20 0.60
N ASP A 154 -15.11 -7.65 0.79
CA ASP A 154 -15.36 -6.29 1.26
C ASP A 154 -15.42 -6.22 2.79
N MET A 155 -15.22 -5.03 3.37
CA MET A 155 -15.20 -4.82 4.81
C MET A 155 -16.60 -4.74 5.45
N ARG A 156 -17.61 -4.36 4.69
CA ARG A 156 -19.00 -4.14 5.15
C ARG A 156 -19.13 -3.16 6.31
N ASP A 157 -18.25 -2.17 6.36
CA ASP A 157 -18.30 -1.13 7.37
C ASP A 157 -18.74 0.23 6.81
N ARG A 158 -18.90 1.24 7.70
CA ARG A 158 -19.35 2.59 7.30
C ARG A 158 -18.34 3.38 6.49
N ARG A 159 -17.07 2.98 6.49
CA ARG A 159 -15.96 3.65 5.79
C ARG A 159 -15.78 3.10 4.37
N GLU A 160 -16.53 2.04 4.03
CA GLU A 160 -16.39 1.38 2.75
C GLU A 160 -17.06 2.15 1.62
N ARG A 161 -16.40 2.18 0.46
CA ARG A 161 -16.92 2.80 -0.76
C ARG A 161 -18.09 1.99 -1.33
N LYS A 162 -19.06 2.69 -1.93
CA LYS A 162 -20.20 2.06 -2.58
C LYS A 162 -19.79 1.14 -3.74
N SER A 163 -18.72 1.47 -4.46
CA SER A 163 -18.12 0.64 -5.51
C SER A 163 -17.60 -0.68 -4.97
N HIS A 164 -16.94 -0.68 -3.82
CA HIS A 164 -16.39 -1.86 -3.15
C HIS A 164 -17.50 -2.74 -2.57
N LEU A 165 -18.49 -2.15 -1.90
CA LEU A 165 -19.71 -2.88 -1.46
C LEU A 165 -20.42 -3.57 -2.61
N LYS A 166 -20.47 -2.93 -3.80
CA LYS A 166 -21.14 -3.49 -4.97
C LYS A 166 -20.42 -4.70 -5.55
N VAL A 167 -19.10 -4.74 -5.50
CA VAL A 167 -18.28 -5.87 -5.97
C VAL A 167 -18.09 -6.93 -4.89
N GLY A 168 -18.36 -6.63 -3.63
CA GLY A 168 -18.26 -7.54 -2.50
C GLY A 168 -19.03 -8.85 -2.72
N GLY A 169 -18.38 -9.97 -2.47
CA GLY A 169 -18.90 -11.31 -2.71
C GLY A 169 -18.92 -11.74 -4.19
N THR A 170 -18.48 -10.89 -5.12
CA THR A 170 -18.40 -11.27 -6.54
C THR A 170 -17.31 -12.30 -6.75
N LYS A 171 -17.69 -13.44 -7.39
CA LYS A 171 -16.79 -14.53 -7.72
C LYS A 171 -16.55 -14.61 -9.22
N ILE A 172 -15.29 -14.59 -9.63
CA ILE A 172 -14.87 -14.59 -11.04
C ILE A 172 -13.67 -15.53 -11.26
N PRO A 173 -13.40 -15.94 -12.52
CA PRO A 173 -12.15 -16.62 -12.86
C PRO A 173 -10.93 -15.83 -12.39
N ILE A 174 -9.89 -16.53 -11.93
CA ILE A 174 -8.71 -15.88 -11.33
C ILE A 174 -7.99 -14.91 -12.28
N ARG A 175 -8.08 -15.17 -13.61
CA ARG A 175 -7.44 -14.34 -14.64
C ARG A 175 -8.27 -13.17 -15.14
N ASP A 176 -9.53 -13.06 -14.72
CA ASP A 176 -10.40 -11.94 -15.08
C ASP A 176 -10.23 -10.79 -14.10
N ALA A 177 -10.41 -9.55 -14.54
CA ALA A 177 -10.38 -8.40 -13.67
C ALA A 177 -11.73 -8.17 -12.98
N PHE A 178 -11.73 -7.73 -11.74
CA PHE A 178 -12.91 -7.17 -11.08
C PHE A 178 -13.22 -5.80 -11.68
N VAL A 179 -14.51 -5.47 -11.77
CA VAL A 179 -14.98 -4.13 -12.13
C VAL A 179 -15.36 -3.42 -10.84
N VAL A 180 -14.55 -2.44 -10.42
CA VAL A 180 -14.71 -1.68 -9.17
C VAL A 180 -14.95 -0.21 -9.53
N GLY A 181 -16.17 0.25 -9.44
CA GLY A 181 -16.54 1.55 -9.98
C GLY A 181 -16.32 1.60 -11.50
N ASN A 182 -15.46 2.50 -11.94
CA ASN A 182 -15.03 2.62 -13.34
C ASN A 182 -13.66 1.94 -13.61
N SER A 183 -13.07 1.33 -12.60
CA SER A 183 -11.73 0.74 -12.62
C SER A 183 -11.76 -0.77 -12.84
N LEU A 184 -10.69 -1.30 -13.41
CA LEU A 184 -10.41 -2.73 -13.50
C LEU A 184 -9.26 -3.07 -12.55
N MET A 185 -9.41 -4.15 -11.77
CA MET A 185 -8.41 -4.61 -10.81
C MET A 185 -8.30 -6.13 -10.81
N MET A 186 -7.09 -6.67 -10.83
CA MET A 186 -6.89 -8.12 -10.63
C MET A 186 -7.09 -8.53 -9.17
N PHE A 187 -6.79 -7.64 -8.22
CA PHE A 187 -6.95 -7.77 -6.78
C PHE A 187 -7.14 -6.38 -6.15
N PRO A 188 -7.57 -6.24 -4.90
CA PRO A 188 -7.70 -4.94 -4.25
C PRO A 188 -6.37 -4.18 -4.21
N LYS A 189 -6.41 -2.90 -4.57
CA LYS A 189 -5.27 -1.98 -4.69
C LYS A 189 -4.34 -2.26 -5.90
N ASP A 190 -4.78 -3.07 -6.85
CA ASP A 190 -4.07 -3.26 -8.12
C ASP A 190 -4.28 -2.05 -9.03
N ASP A 191 -3.19 -1.36 -9.37
CA ASP A 191 -3.14 -0.23 -10.29
C ASP A 191 -2.66 -0.60 -11.70
N SER A 192 -2.21 -1.85 -11.90
CA SER A 192 -1.61 -2.32 -13.15
C SER A 192 -2.51 -2.19 -14.39
N LEU A 193 -3.81 -2.06 -14.17
CA LEU A 193 -4.81 -1.86 -15.23
C LEU A 193 -5.32 -0.41 -15.29
N GLY A 194 -4.63 0.53 -14.65
CA GLY A 194 -4.98 1.95 -14.64
C GLY A 194 -6.20 2.27 -13.77
N ALA A 195 -6.31 1.61 -12.62
CA ALA A 195 -7.36 1.89 -11.67
C ALA A 195 -7.25 3.31 -11.09
N GLU A 196 -8.39 3.96 -10.87
CA GLU A 196 -8.46 5.30 -10.29
C GLU A 196 -7.94 5.28 -8.84
N ALA A 197 -7.15 6.29 -8.46
CA ALA A 197 -6.62 6.44 -7.09
C ALA A 197 -7.74 6.42 -6.04
N SER A 198 -8.92 6.95 -6.38
CA SER A 198 -10.12 6.92 -5.55
C SER A 198 -10.59 5.52 -5.18
N GLU A 199 -10.24 4.49 -5.95
CA GLU A 199 -10.58 3.08 -5.67
C GLU A 199 -9.45 2.32 -4.94
N ILE A 200 -8.22 2.83 -4.99
CA ILE A 200 -7.02 2.19 -4.43
C ILE A 200 -6.73 2.67 -2.99
N ILE A 201 -6.76 4.00 -2.78
CA ILE A 201 -6.34 4.64 -1.54
C ILE A 201 -7.21 4.16 -0.37
N ASN A 202 -6.58 3.79 0.75
CA ASN A 202 -7.28 3.31 1.95
C ASN A 202 -8.22 2.12 1.72
N CYS A 203 -8.03 1.37 0.64
CA CYS A 203 -8.78 0.13 0.43
C CYS A 203 -8.32 -0.93 1.43
N ARG A 204 -9.27 -1.50 2.18
CA ARG A 204 -9.06 -2.60 3.15
C ARG A 204 -9.69 -3.92 2.67
N CYS A 205 -10.05 -3.99 1.40
CA CYS A 205 -10.58 -5.22 0.82
C CYS A 205 -9.47 -6.25 0.64
N SER A 206 -9.89 -7.52 0.55
CA SER A 206 -9.02 -8.66 0.29
C SER A 206 -9.65 -9.61 -0.75
N VAL A 207 -9.03 -10.75 -1.01
CA VAL A 207 -9.52 -11.75 -1.95
C VAL A 207 -9.43 -13.14 -1.35
N LYS A 208 -10.49 -13.94 -1.53
CA LYS A 208 -10.46 -15.39 -1.30
C LYS A 208 -10.23 -16.13 -2.61
N TYR A 209 -9.25 -17.02 -2.66
CA TYR A 209 -8.86 -17.81 -3.83
C TYR A 209 -9.27 -19.28 -3.67
N THR A 210 -9.93 -19.85 -4.69
CA THR A 210 -10.40 -21.25 -4.67
C THR A 210 -10.06 -22.02 -5.94
#